data_77427d475de4e7a7044dc7a030b9a849
#
_entry.id   77427d475de4e7a7044dc7a030b9a849
#
_cell.length_a   1.000
_cell.length_b   1.000
_cell.length_c   1.000
_cell.angle_alpha   90.00
_cell.angle_beta   90.00
_cell.angle_gamma   90.00
#
_symmetry.space_group_name_H-M   'P 1'
#
loop_
_entity.id
_entity.type
_entity.pdbx_description
1 polymer ?
#
loop_
_entity_poly.entity_id
_entity_poly.type
_entity_poly.pdbx_seq_one_letter_code
_entity_poly.pdbx_strand_id
1 'polypeptide(L)'
;IDEINEINQIVLKEAGTKALQYTTTEGYAPLREWIANRMNERLGTAFDKDNILITHGSQQGLDLSGKVFLDQGDIVLCESPTYLAAISAFKAYGCSFIEIPTDEDGMMMDVLEEILSNTPHIKLIYAIPTFQNPTGKTWSLERRRKLAELSAKYGVAVIEDNPYGELRFEGESLPSIKSFDEAGNILCTGSFSKIFCPGFRIGWIAGDKEIIRKYVLVKQGTDLQCNTIAQMTIAEYLKRYDIDKHIAKIVEVYRKRRNVAIESIERYFPDTIKFTRPEGG
;
A
#
# COMPACT_ATOMS: atom_id res chain seq x y z
N ILE A 1 16.78 18.05 -3.09
CA ILE A 1 17.24 18.33 -1.70
C ILE A 1 16.91 19.78 -1.35
N ASP A 2 17.19 20.73 -2.24
CA ASP A 2 16.98 22.18 -2.02
C ASP A 2 15.53 22.51 -1.67
N GLU A 3 14.58 21.95 -2.44
CA GLU A 3 13.13 22.07 -2.16
C GLU A 3 12.77 21.56 -0.75
N ILE A 4 13.32 20.41 -0.33
CA ILE A 4 13.05 19.85 1.00
C ILE A 4 13.65 20.74 2.10
N ASN A 5 14.84 21.29 1.88
CA ASN A 5 15.46 22.21 2.82
C ASN A 5 14.65 23.49 2.99
N GLU A 6 14.21 24.08 1.88
CA GLU A 6 13.33 25.25 1.88
C GLU A 6 12.04 24.99 2.63
N ILE A 7 11.35 23.87 2.33
CA ILE A 7 10.10 23.49 2.99
C ILE A 7 10.29 23.26 4.48
N ASN A 8 11.37 22.61 4.91
CA ASN A 8 11.65 22.42 6.34
C ASN A 8 11.84 23.76 7.07
N GLN A 9 12.52 24.71 6.46
CA GLN A 9 12.67 26.05 7.04
C GLN A 9 11.31 26.76 7.16
N ILE A 10 10.45 26.65 6.13
CA ILE A 10 9.09 27.21 6.16
C ILE A 10 8.25 26.58 7.27
N VAL A 11 8.24 25.25 7.37
CA VAL A 11 7.48 24.52 8.39
C VAL A 11 7.93 24.93 9.79
N LEU A 12 9.23 24.99 10.07
CA LEU A 12 9.73 25.40 11.38
C LEU A 12 9.46 26.87 11.68
N LYS A 13 9.49 27.75 10.70
CA LYS A 13 9.20 29.17 10.83
C LYS A 13 7.72 29.46 11.05
N GLU A 14 6.84 28.82 10.26
CA GLU A 14 5.40 29.11 10.26
C GLU A 14 4.62 28.29 11.31
N ALA A 15 4.92 27.00 11.45
CA ALA A 15 4.26 26.14 12.42
C ALA A 15 4.90 26.21 13.81
N GLY A 16 6.18 26.59 13.90
CA GLY A 16 6.88 26.79 15.17
C GLY A 16 6.76 25.60 16.12
N THR A 17 6.32 25.87 17.34
CA THR A 17 6.16 24.84 18.38
C THR A 17 5.13 23.76 18.01
N LYS A 18 4.16 24.02 17.13
CA LYS A 18 3.19 23.01 16.70
C LYS A 18 3.88 21.86 15.93
N ALA A 19 4.90 22.17 15.13
CA ALA A 19 5.66 21.14 14.41
C ALA A 19 6.48 20.23 15.35
N LEU A 20 6.83 20.73 16.54
CA LEU A 20 7.63 20.05 17.54
C LEU A 20 6.81 19.43 18.67
N GLN A 21 5.50 19.57 18.63
CA GLN A 21 4.58 19.11 19.68
C GLN A 21 3.92 17.79 19.26
N TYR A 22 3.33 17.10 20.24
CA TYR A 22 2.42 15.98 19.98
C TYR A 22 1.25 16.40 19.11
N THR A 23 0.78 15.47 18.28
CA THR A 23 -0.41 15.62 17.43
C THR A 23 -1.37 14.45 17.65
N THR A 24 -2.43 14.35 16.86
CA THR A 24 -3.36 13.23 16.93
C THR A 24 -2.73 11.94 16.38
N THR A 25 -3.15 10.81 16.90
CA THR A 25 -2.69 9.49 16.47
C THR A 25 -2.96 9.24 14.98
N GLU A 26 -4.10 9.72 14.48
CA GLU A 26 -4.51 9.62 13.08
C GLU A 26 -3.52 10.30 12.14
N GLY A 27 -2.82 11.32 12.62
CA GLY A 27 -1.87 12.11 11.87
C GLY A 27 -2.40 13.46 11.40
N TYR A 28 -1.54 14.23 10.75
CA TYR A 28 -1.78 15.61 10.33
C TYR A 28 -2.92 15.71 9.32
N ALA A 29 -4.01 16.38 9.69
CA ALA A 29 -5.25 16.40 8.93
C ALA A 29 -5.09 16.87 7.47
N PRO A 30 -4.32 17.93 7.14
CA PRO A 30 -4.13 18.33 5.75
C PRO A 30 -3.44 17.25 4.89
N LEU A 31 -2.52 16.46 5.46
CA LEU A 31 -1.89 15.35 4.74
C LEU A 31 -2.87 14.20 4.52
N ARG A 32 -3.69 13.87 5.52
CA ARG A 32 -4.74 12.84 5.41
C ARG A 32 -5.78 13.22 4.35
N GLU A 33 -6.17 14.49 4.30
CA GLU A 33 -7.10 14.99 3.29
C GLU A 33 -6.51 14.91 1.86
N TRP A 34 -5.26 15.29 1.70
CA TRP A 34 -4.57 15.14 0.42
C TRP A 34 -4.50 13.67 -0.04
N ILE A 35 -4.16 12.75 0.88
CA ILE A 35 -4.10 11.32 0.58
C ILE A 35 -5.47 10.80 0.14
N ALA A 36 -6.53 11.14 0.87
CA ALA A 36 -7.89 10.73 0.53
C ALA A 36 -8.29 11.21 -0.87
N ASN A 37 -8.08 12.50 -1.16
CA ASN A 37 -8.38 13.07 -2.48
C ASN A 37 -7.56 12.40 -3.60
N ARG A 38 -6.27 12.16 -3.35
CA ARG A 38 -5.39 11.47 -4.31
C ARG A 38 -5.86 10.04 -4.61
N MET A 39 -6.24 9.29 -3.58
CA MET A 39 -6.77 7.93 -3.74
C MET A 39 -8.10 7.94 -4.50
N ASN A 40 -8.99 8.89 -4.20
CA ASN A 40 -10.26 9.03 -4.90
C ASN A 40 -10.05 9.29 -6.39
N GLU A 41 -9.16 10.23 -6.73
CA GLU A 41 -8.85 10.60 -8.11
C GLU A 41 -8.17 9.46 -8.89
N ARG A 42 -7.19 8.80 -8.27
CA ARG A 42 -6.30 7.85 -8.97
C ARG A 42 -6.76 6.40 -8.91
N LEU A 43 -7.48 6.03 -7.86
CA LEU A 43 -7.82 4.64 -7.56
C LEU A 43 -9.34 4.37 -7.52
N GLY A 44 -10.17 5.40 -7.70
CA GLY A 44 -11.63 5.28 -7.73
C GLY A 44 -12.24 5.00 -6.35
N THR A 45 -11.58 5.34 -5.26
CA THR A 45 -12.12 5.22 -3.90
C THR A 45 -13.06 6.41 -3.57
N ALA A 46 -13.73 6.34 -2.42
CA ALA A 46 -14.62 7.41 -1.92
C ALA A 46 -14.29 7.72 -0.45
N PHE A 47 -13.05 8.13 -0.19
CA PHE A 47 -12.55 8.43 1.14
C PHE A 47 -12.62 9.92 1.48
N ASP A 48 -12.77 10.21 2.77
CA ASP A 48 -12.38 11.48 3.37
C ASP A 48 -11.17 11.28 4.32
N LYS A 49 -10.72 12.37 4.97
CA LYS A 49 -9.56 12.29 5.88
C LYS A 49 -9.75 11.29 7.03
N ASP A 50 -10.99 10.98 7.43
CA ASP A 50 -11.27 10.10 8.56
C ASP A 50 -11.25 8.61 8.19
N ASN A 51 -11.09 8.32 6.91
CA ASN A 51 -10.75 7.00 6.39
C ASN A 51 -9.23 6.72 6.40
N ILE A 52 -8.39 7.71 6.75
CA ILE A 52 -6.93 7.63 6.61
C ILE A 52 -6.25 7.67 7.98
N LEU A 53 -5.35 6.73 8.24
CA LEU A 53 -4.42 6.74 9.36
C LEU A 53 -2.99 6.82 8.83
N ILE A 54 -2.23 7.82 9.26
CA ILE A 54 -0.81 7.94 8.93
C ILE A 54 0.00 6.91 9.72
N THR A 55 0.95 6.26 9.06
CA THR A 55 1.82 5.22 9.62
C THR A 55 3.30 5.49 9.33
N HIS A 56 4.19 4.85 10.08
CA HIS A 56 5.64 4.87 9.81
C HIS A 56 5.99 3.98 8.59
N GLY A 57 5.61 4.46 7.38
CA GLY A 57 5.63 3.69 6.15
C GLY A 57 4.53 2.62 6.14
N SER A 58 4.30 1.98 4.98
CA SER A 58 3.33 0.88 4.84
C SER A 58 3.63 -0.30 5.76
N GLN A 59 4.90 -0.54 6.09
CA GLN A 59 5.31 -1.64 6.98
C GLN A 59 4.61 -1.58 8.34
N GLN A 60 4.46 -0.40 8.95
CA GLN A 60 3.68 -0.28 10.18
C GLN A 60 2.19 -0.54 9.93
N GLY A 61 1.66 -0.15 8.76
CA GLY A 61 0.28 -0.49 8.40
C GLY A 61 0.05 -2.01 8.39
N LEU A 62 1.01 -2.79 7.87
CA LEU A 62 0.98 -4.25 7.89
C LEU A 62 1.06 -4.81 9.32
N ASP A 63 1.98 -4.31 10.15
CA ASP A 63 2.09 -4.72 11.56
C ASP A 63 0.80 -4.45 12.34
N LEU A 64 0.24 -3.24 12.19
CA LEU A 64 -1.04 -2.90 12.80
C LEU A 64 -2.19 -3.77 12.27
N SER A 65 -2.16 -4.20 11.00
CA SER A 65 -3.15 -5.14 10.46
C SER A 65 -3.06 -6.50 11.18
N GLY A 66 -1.85 -6.98 11.44
CA GLY A 66 -1.64 -8.16 12.27
C GLY A 66 -2.27 -8.00 13.65
N LYS A 67 -2.03 -6.88 14.32
CA LYS A 67 -2.60 -6.58 15.66
C LYS A 67 -4.12 -6.48 15.67
N VAL A 68 -4.74 -5.99 14.58
CA VAL A 68 -6.20 -5.79 14.53
C VAL A 68 -6.95 -7.07 14.18
N PHE A 69 -6.38 -7.92 13.31
CA PHE A 69 -7.10 -9.04 12.72
C PHE A 69 -6.65 -10.44 13.17
N LEU A 70 -5.42 -10.59 13.67
CA LEU A 70 -4.80 -11.90 13.85
C LEU A 70 -4.61 -12.27 15.31
N ASP A 71 -5.00 -13.49 15.61
CA ASP A 71 -4.66 -14.22 16.82
C ASP A 71 -3.83 -15.48 16.49
N GLN A 72 -3.26 -16.10 17.52
CA GLN A 72 -2.50 -17.34 17.36
C GLN A 72 -3.37 -18.44 16.73
N GLY A 73 -2.89 -19.01 15.62
CA GLY A 73 -3.57 -20.09 14.91
C GLY A 73 -4.46 -19.60 13.76
N ASP A 74 -4.65 -18.30 13.59
CA ASP A 74 -5.35 -17.76 12.44
C ASP A 74 -4.56 -17.95 11.14
N ILE A 75 -5.24 -17.83 10.01
CA ILE A 75 -4.68 -18.07 8.68
C ILE A 75 -4.73 -16.77 7.86
N VAL A 76 -3.59 -16.46 7.23
CA VAL A 76 -3.45 -15.41 6.24
C VAL A 76 -3.26 -16.04 4.86
N LEU A 77 -4.09 -15.63 3.90
CA LEU A 77 -3.89 -15.99 2.49
C LEU A 77 -3.01 -14.95 1.81
N CYS A 78 -2.07 -15.39 0.97
CA CYS A 78 -1.19 -14.48 0.23
C CYS A 78 -0.82 -15.07 -1.14
N GLU A 79 -0.34 -14.21 -2.02
CA GLU A 79 0.20 -14.62 -3.32
C GLU A 79 1.45 -15.49 -3.16
N SER A 80 1.69 -16.38 -4.12
CA SER A 80 2.93 -17.17 -4.22
C SER A 80 3.65 -16.81 -5.53
N PRO A 81 4.82 -16.13 -5.44
CA PRO A 81 5.47 -15.55 -4.27
C PRO A 81 4.84 -14.22 -3.81
N THR A 82 5.21 -13.72 -2.60
CA THR A 82 4.75 -12.44 -2.07
C THR A 82 5.85 -11.67 -1.33
N TYR A 83 5.53 -10.47 -0.82
CA TYR A 83 6.45 -9.60 -0.11
C TYR A 83 6.86 -10.19 1.26
N LEU A 84 8.15 -10.51 1.40
CA LEU A 84 8.68 -11.21 2.57
C LEU A 84 8.47 -10.45 3.88
N ALA A 85 8.56 -9.11 3.85
CA ALA A 85 8.39 -8.33 5.08
C ALA A 85 6.93 -8.27 5.57
N ALA A 86 5.94 -8.49 4.70
CA ALA A 86 4.55 -8.69 5.12
C ALA A 86 4.39 -10.02 5.87
N ILE A 87 4.96 -11.11 5.32
CA ILE A 87 5.02 -12.41 6.01
C ILE A 87 5.65 -12.26 7.40
N SER A 88 6.77 -11.55 7.50
CA SER A 88 7.45 -11.32 8.78
C SER A 88 6.61 -10.54 9.78
N ALA A 89 5.87 -9.51 9.31
CA ALA A 89 4.99 -8.72 10.16
C ALA A 89 3.84 -9.56 10.72
N PHE A 90 3.13 -10.30 9.86
CA PHE A 90 1.99 -11.12 10.28
C PHE A 90 2.41 -12.33 11.13
N LYS A 91 3.55 -12.96 10.82
CA LYS A 91 4.06 -14.11 11.57
C LYS A 91 4.32 -13.81 13.05
N ALA A 92 4.57 -12.55 13.40
CA ALA A 92 4.74 -12.11 14.79
C ALA A 92 3.49 -12.35 15.65
N TYR A 93 2.33 -12.49 15.03
CA TYR A 93 1.04 -12.75 15.71
C TYR A 93 0.65 -14.23 15.76
N GLY A 94 1.57 -15.14 15.41
CA GLY A 94 1.36 -16.60 15.53
C GLY A 94 0.42 -17.17 14.47
N CYS A 95 0.17 -16.46 13.37
CA CYS A 95 -0.64 -16.94 12.26
C CYS A 95 0.12 -17.95 11.38
N SER A 96 -0.63 -18.70 10.60
CA SER A 96 -0.16 -19.57 9.51
C SER A 96 -0.46 -18.92 8.15
N PHE A 97 0.20 -19.39 7.09
CA PHE A 97 -0.01 -18.90 5.74
C PHE A 97 -0.47 -20.01 4.82
N ILE A 98 -1.41 -19.69 3.93
CA ILE A 98 -1.73 -20.51 2.78
C ILE A 98 -1.44 -19.66 1.54
N GLU A 99 -0.62 -20.21 0.66
CA GLU A 99 -0.19 -19.58 -0.58
C GLU A 99 -1.23 -19.83 -1.68
N ILE A 100 -1.63 -18.78 -2.37
CA ILE A 100 -2.50 -18.85 -3.53
C ILE A 100 -1.63 -18.70 -4.78
N PRO A 101 -1.65 -19.65 -5.72
CA PRO A 101 -0.89 -19.54 -6.97
C PRO A 101 -1.35 -18.33 -7.79
N THR A 102 -0.43 -17.80 -8.59
CA THR A 102 -0.67 -16.65 -9.47
C THR A 102 -0.41 -17.02 -10.92
N ASP A 103 -1.20 -16.47 -11.82
CA ASP A 103 -0.99 -16.51 -13.26
C ASP A 103 -0.61 -15.11 -13.82
N GLU A 104 -0.81 -14.86 -15.11
CA GLU A 104 -0.51 -13.55 -15.71
C GLU A 104 -1.50 -12.46 -15.27
N ASP A 105 -2.71 -12.83 -14.85
CA ASP A 105 -3.75 -11.92 -14.38
C ASP A 105 -3.73 -11.67 -12.87
N GLY A 106 -2.85 -12.33 -12.12
CA GLY A 106 -2.71 -12.21 -10.68
C GLY A 106 -3.10 -13.47 -9.91
N MET A 107 -3.61 -13.32 -8.70
CA MET A 107 -4.04 -14.43 -7.84
C MET A 107 -5.16 -15.24 -8.50
N MET A 108 -5.06 -16.56 -8.46
CA MET A 108 -6.09 -17.47 -9.04
C MET A 108 -7.33 -17.51 -8.15
N MET A 109 -8.42 -16.91 -8.62
CA MET A 109 -9.64 -16.72 -7.82
C MET A 109 -10.46 -17.98 -7.59
N ASP A 110 -10.38 -18.95 -8.47
CA ASP A 110 -10.99 -20.29 -8.29
C ASP A 110 -10.33 -21.06 -7.13
N VAL A 111 -9.01 -21.04 -7.08
CA VAL A 111 -8.24 -21.65 -5.98
C VAL A 111 -8.50 -20.91 -4.67
N LEU A 112 -8.53 -19.57 -4.72
CA LEU A 112 -8.86 -18.76 -3.55
C LEU A 112 -10.26 -19.09 -3.01
N GLU A 113 -11.28 -19.18 -3.88
CA GLU A 113 -12.66 -19.48 -3.49
C GLU A 113 -12.78 -20.89 -2.90
N GLU A 114 -12.09 -21.89 -3.48
CA GLU A 114 -12.05 -23.24 -2.96
C GLU A 114 -11.46 -23.27 -1.53
N ILE A 115 -10.35 -22.57 -1.29
CA ILE A 115 -9.72 -22.50 0.02
C ILE A 115 -10.61 -21.76 1.02
N LEU A 116 -11.22 -20.64 0.64
CA LEU A 116 -12.13 -19.88 1.49
C LEU A 116 -13.35 -20.70 1.92
N SER A 117 -13.85 -21.57 1.03
CA SER A 117 -15.05 -22.40 1.33
C SER A 117 -14.76 -23.60 2.22
N ASN A 118 -13.52 -24.11 2.24
CA ASN A 118 -13.16 -25.37 2.88
C ASN A 118 -12.25 -25.20 4.11
N THR A 119 -11.72 -23.99 4.36
CA THR A 119 -10.73 -23.77 5.42
C THR A 119 -11.28 -22.80 6.47
N PRO A 120 -11.42 -23.22 7.73
CA PRO A 120 -11.80 -22.33 8.82
C PRO A 120 -10.64 -21.43 9.25
N HIS A 121 -10.95 -20.38 10.04
CA HIS A 121 -9.97 -19.48 10.67
C HIS A 121 -9.15 -18.61 9.69
N ILE A 122 -9.58 -18.48 8.45
CA ILE A 122 -9.02 -17.48 7.55
C ILE A 122 -9.50 -16.11 8.01
N LYS A 123 -8.57 -15.20 8.33
CA LYS A 123 -8.86 -13.85 8.82
C LYS A 123 -8.46 -12.76 7.87
N LEU A 124 -7.42 -12.99 7.06
CA LEU A 124 -6.82 -11.95 6.26
C LEU A 124 -6.37 -12.50 4.91
N ILE A 125 -6.58 -11.69 3.87
CA ILE A 125 -5.99 -11.88 2.55
C ILE A 125 -5.04 -10.71 2.31
N TYR A 126 -3.78 -11.00 2.01
CA TYR A 126 -2.78 -10.01 1.63
C TYR A 126 -2.52 -10.04 0.13
N ALA A 127 -2.69 -8.91 -0.55
CA ALA A 127 -2.57 -8.80 -2.00
C ALA A 127 -1.80 -7.56 -2.43
N ILE A 128 -0.95 -7.71 -3.47
CA ILE A 128 -0.24 -6.60 -4.12
C ILE A 128 -0.69 -6.54 -5.59
N PRO A 129 -1.82 -5.91 -5.90
CA PRO A 129 -2.43 -6.03 -7.23
C PRO A 129 -1.76 -5.18 -8.30
N THR A 130 -0.81 -4.31 -7.95
CA THR A 130 -0.13 -3.42 -8.90
C THR A 130 1.39 -3.49 -8.71
N PHE A 131 2.10 -3.92 -9.76
CA PHE A 131 3.57 -4.09 -9.76
C PHE A 131 4.05 -4.93 -8.59
N GLN A 132 3.46 -6.11 -8.47
CA GLN A 132 3.63 -7.05 -7.37
C GLN A 132 5.10 -7.31 -7.04
N ASN A 133 5.42 -7.30 -5.77
CA ASN A 133 6.75 -7.63 -5.27
C ASN A 133 6.78 -9.11 -4.82
N PRO A 134 7.54 -10.00 -5.50
CA PRO A 134 8.68 -9.67 -6.38
C PRO A 134 8.42 -9.79 -7.89
N THR A 135 7.23 -10.15 -8.34
CA THR A 135 6.98 -10.56 -9.74
C THR A 135 6.89 -9.41 -10.74
N GLY A 136 6.58 -8.19 -10.28
CA GLY A 136 6.31 -7.04 -11.14
C GLY A 136 4.97 -7.09 -11.89
N LYS A 137 4.16 -8.13 -11.69
CA LYS A 137 2.87 -8.30 -12.36
C LYS A 137 1.82 -7.31 -11.85
N THR A 138 0.86 -6.99 -12.70
CA THR A 138 -0.32 -6.19 -12.35
C THR A 138 -1.57 -7.04 -12.59
N TRP A 139 -2.43 -7.12 -11.58
CA TRP A 139 -3.68 -7.87 -11.68
C TRP A 139 -4.65 -7.24 -12.67
N SER A 140 -5.37 -8.09 -13.39
CA SER A 140 -6.47 -7.66 -14.26
C SER A 140 -7.63 -7.04 -13.45
N LEU A 141 -8.46 -6.26 -14.13
CA LEU A 141 -9.64 -5.65 -13.52
C LEU A 141 -10.62 -6.71 -13.00
N GLU A 142 -10.77 -7.82 -13.73
CA GLU A 142 -11.63 -8.93 -13.35
C GLU A 142 -11.20 -9.56 -12.03
N ARG A 143 -9.89 -9.80 -11.85
CA ARG A 143 -9.33 -10.37 -10.62
C ARG A 143 -9.57 -9.44 -9.41
N ARG A 144 -9.45 -8.13 -9.61
CA ARG A 144 -9.73 -7.13 -8.55
C ARG A 144 -11.20 -7.16 -8.12
N ARG A 145 -12.13 -7.19 -9.08
CA ARG A 145 -13.57 -7.30 -8.80
C ARG A 145 -13.91 -8.60 -8.08
N LYS A 146 -13.37 -9.71 -8.59
CA LYS A 146 -13.64 -11.03 -7.99
C LYS A 146 -13.12 -11.15 -6.57
N LEU A 147 -11.96 -10.58 -6.26
CA LEU A 147 -11.46 -10.55 -4.87
C LEU A 147 -12.39 -9.75 -3.95
N ALA A 148 -12.90 -8.60 -4.39
CA ALA A 148 -13.87 -7.82 -3.60
C ALA A 148 -15.16 -8.62 -3.34
N GLU A 149 -15.70 -9.30 -4.35
CA GLU A 149 -16.86 -10.19 -4.20
C GLU A 149 -16.60 -11.32 -3.20
N LEU A 150 -15.45 -11.99 -3.29
CA LEU A 150 -15.08 -13.08 -2.39
C LEU A 150 -14.87 -12.59 -0.96
N SER A 151 -14.23 -11.44 -0.77
CA SER A 151 -14.10 -10.80 0.52
C SER A 151 -15.45 -10.53 1.18
N ALA A 152 -16.40 -9.98 0.44
CA ALA A 152 -17.76 -9.74 0.91
C ALA A 152 -18.51 -11.05 1.21
N LYS A 153 -18.42 -12.03 0.31
CA LYS A 153 -19.10 -13.34 0.45
C LYS A 153 -18.67 -14.12 1.68
N TYR A 154 -17.36 -14.13 1.98
CA TYR A 154 -16.80 -14.91 3.08
C TYR A 154 -16.53 -14.08 4.34
N GLY A 155 -16.72 -12.77 4.30
CA GLY A 155 -16.48 -11.87 5.43
C GLY A 155 -15.02 -11.80 5.86
N VAL A 156 -14.06 -11.98 4.93
CA VAL A 156 -12.62 -11.98 5.20
C VAL A 156 -12.02 -10.64 4.83
N ALA A 157 -11.25 -10.05 5.73
CA ALA A 157 -10.57 -8.78 5.49
C ALA A 157 -9.48 -8.92 4.40
N VAL A 158 -9.30 -7.88 3.59
CA VAL A 158 -8.25 -7.80 2.57
C VAL A 158 -7.35 -6.61 2.86
N ILE A 159 -6.04 -6.82 2.82
CA ILE A 159 -5.05 -5.74 2.75
C ILE A 159 -4.56 -5.64 1.31
N GLU A 160 -4.98 -4.59 0.63
CA GLU A 160 -4.46 -4.19 -0.67
C GLU A 160 -3.23 -3.32 -0.47
N ASP A 161 -2.05 -3.85 -0.74
CA ASP A 161 -0.78 -3.12 -0.61
C ASP A 161 -0.38 -2.50 -1.96
N ASN A 162 -0.35 -1.18 -2.02
CA ASN A 162 -0.09 -0.43 -3.26
C ASN A 162 1.00 0.64 -3.12
N PRO A 163 2.25 0.27 -2.82
CA PRO A 163 3.33 1.25 -2.68
C PRO A 163 3.90 1.75 -4.01
N TYR A 164 3.61 1.07 -5.14
CA TYR A 164 4.25 1.29 -6.44
C TYR A 164 3.32 1.86 -7.51
N GLY A 165 2.02 1.90 -7.28
CA GLY A 165 1.01 2.12 -8.32
C GLY A 165 1.16 3.42 -9.11
N GLU A 166 1.78 4.44 -8.55
CA GLU A 166 2.06 5.71 -9.23
C GLU A 166 3.32 5.66 -10.14
N LEU A 167 4.12 4.60 -10.07
CA LEU A 167 5.34 4.44 -10.85
C LEU A 167 5.10 3.61 -12.13
N ARG A 168 4.06 3.91 -12.86
CA ARG A 168 3.69 3.23 -14.10
C ARG A 168 4.50 3.76 -15.30
N PHE A 169 5.10 2.84 -16.06
CA PHE A 169 5.87 3.16 -17.27
C PHE A 169 5.02 3.04 -18.52
N GLU A 170 4.09 2.09 -18.56
CA GLU A 170 3.28 1.69 -19.70
C GLU A 170 1.86 1.33 -19.27
N GLY A 171 0.91 1.39 -20.22
CA GLY A 171 -0.49 1.03 -19.98
C GLY A 171 -1.24 2.07 -19.14
N GLU A 172 -2.43 1.71 -18.68
CA GLU A 172 -3.34 2.55 -17.91
C GLU A 172 -3.43 2.12 -16.44
N SER A 173 -3.68 3.08 -15.56
CA SER A 173 -3.92 2.79 -14.14
C SER A 173 -5.28 2.10 -13.98
N LEU A 174 -5.31 1.05 -13.17
CA LEU A 174 -6.53 0.33 -12.85
C LEU A 174 -7.07 0.79 -11.49
N PRO A 175 -8.41 0.75 -11.31
CA PRO A 175 -9.03 1.02 -10.03
C PRO A 175 -8.51 0.08 -8.93
N SER A 176 -8.49 0.56 -7.70
CA SER A 176 -8.20 -0.24 -6.50
C SER A 176 -9.23 -1.35 -6.32
N ILE A 177 -8.85 -2.46 -5.68
CA ILE A 177 -9.80 -3.49 -5.23
C ILE A 177 -10.84 -2.84 -4.32
N LYS A 178 -10.41 -1.90 -3.46
CA LYS A 178 -11.30 -1.13 -2.57
C LYS A 178 -12.43 -0.40 -3.31
N SER A 179 -12.22 0.02 -4.56
CA SER A 179 -13.27 0.70 -5.33
C SER A 179 -14.51 -0.18 -5.63
N PHE A 180 -14.37 -1.50 -5.46
CA PHE A 180 -15.44 -2.50 -5.61
C PHE A 180 -15.94 -3.05 -4.28
N ASP A 181 -15.45 -2.54 -3.15
CA ASP A 181 -15.77 -3.03 -1.82
C ASP A 181 -17.08 -2.42 -1.29
N GLU A 182 -18.14 -3.18 -1.33
CA GLU A 182 -19.45 -2.80 -0.77
C GLU A 182 -19.61 -3.22 0.70
N ALA A 183 -18.79 -4.15 1.19
CA ALA A 183 -18.88 -4.70 2.54
C ALA A 183 -18.03 -3.97 3.57
N GLY A 184 -17.12 -3.10 3.15
CA GLY A 184 -16.20 -2.39 4.05
C GLY A 184 -15.00 -3.21 4.52
N ASN A 185 -14.76 -4.38 3.93
CA ASN A 185 -13.74 -5.34 4.36
C ASN A 185 -12.33 -5.07 3.80
N ILE A 186 -12.19 -4.18 2.81
CA ILE A 186 -10.92 -3.96 2.11
C ILE A 186 -10.24 -2.70 2.62
N LEU A 187 -8.97 -2.87 3.04
CA LEU A 187 -8.10 -1.79 3.47
C LEU A 187 -6.97 -1.63 2.45
N CYS A 188 -6.58 -0.38 2.20
CA CYS A 188 -5.47 -0.06 1.31
C CYS A 188 -4.28 0.44 2.11
N THR A 189 -3.08 0.00 1.77
CA THR A 189 -1.85 0.64 2.25
C THR A 189 -1.16 1.40 1.15
N GLY A 190 -0.46 2.46 1.52
CA GLY A 190 0.35 3.25 0.61
C GLY A 190 1.53 3.91 1.31
N SER A 191 2.43 4.49 0.54
CA SER A 191 3.67 5.03 1.08
C SER A 191 4.23 6.18 0.24
N PHE A 192 4.74 7.21 0.91
CA PHE A 192 5.56 8.24 0.26
C PHE A 192 6.99 7.77 -0.06
N SER A 193 7.38 6.57 0.38
CA SER A 193 8.76 6.07 0.22
C SER A 193 9.20 5.95 -1.25
N LYS A 194 8.28 5.70 -2.18
CA LYS A 194 8.60 5.46 -3.60
C LYS A 194 8.38 6.69 -4.47
N ILE A 195 7.49 7.59 -4.04
CA ILE A 195 7.10 8.79 -4.81
C ILE A 195 7.65 10.09 -4.24
N PHE A 196 8.24 10.07 -3.04
CA PHE A 196 8.84 11.23 -2.39
C PHE A 196 10.17 10.87 -1.73
N CYS A 197 10.16 10.43 -0.47
CA CYS A 197 11.37 10.26 0.33
C CYS A 197 11.25 9.06 1.28
N PRO A 198 11.99 7.94 1.06
CA PRO A 198 11.89 6.77 1.93
C PRO A 198 12.35 7.05 3.36
N GLY A 199 13.29 7.97 3.56
CA GLY A 199 13.83 8.32 4.88
C GLY A 199 12.85 9.05 5.80
N PHE A 200 11.80 9.66 5.29
CA PHE A 200 10.75 10.29 6.10
C PHE A 200 9.89 9.28 6.85
N ARG A 201 9.86 8.03 6.40
CA ARG A 201 9.06 6.96 7.02
C ARG A 201 7.58 7.32 7.16
N ILE A 202 6.98 7.94 6.14
CA ILE A 202 5.55 8.23 6.10
C ILE A 202 4.85 7.35 5.07
N GLY A 203 3.81 6.68 5.54
CA GLY A 203 2.84 5.92 4.77
C GLY A 203 1.47 6.07 5.38
N TRP A 204 0.53 5.28 4.93
CA TRP A 204 -0.84 5.29 5.45
C TRP A 204 -1.51 3.93 5.30
N ILE A 205 -2.56 3.74 6.10
CA ILE A 205 -3.59 2.75 5.86
C ILE A 205 -4.93 3.47 5.72
N ALA A 206 -5.74 3.02 4.77
CA ALA A 206 -7.03 3.59 4.44
C ALA A 206 -8.10 2.50 4.40
N GLY A 207 -9.30 2.80 4.89
CA GLY A 207 -10.39 1.85 4.90
C GLY A 207 -11.67 2.41 5.52
N ASP A 208 -12.61 1.53 5.84
CA ASP A 208 -13.82 1.89 6.56
C ASP A 208 -13.49 2.57 7.90
N LYS A 209 -14.24 3.63 8.24
CA LYS A 209 -13.98 4.45 9.44
C LYS A 209 -14.03 3.65 10.74
N GLU A 210 -14.92 2.68 10.84
CA GLU A 210 -15.04 1.85 12.04
C GLU A 210 -13.80 0.95 12.22
N ILE A 211 -13.26 0.43 11.12
CA ILE A 211 -12.04 -0.36 11.13
C ILE A 211 -10.84 0.56 11.43
N ILE A 212 -10.75 1.73 10.77
CA ILE A 212 -9.66 2.69 11.03
C ILE A 212 -9.63 3.11 12.50
N ARG A 213 -10.78 3.28 13.16
CA ARG A 213 -10.80 3.53 14.62
C ARG A 213 -10.12 2.43 15.44
N LYS A 214 -10.24 1.15 15.03
CA LYS A 214 -9.51 0.05 15.69
C LYS A 214 -8.00 0.18 15.51
N TYR A 215 -7.57 0.53 14.30
CA TYR A 215 -6.15 0.81 14.04
C TYR A 215 -5.62 1.99 14.87
N VAL A 216 -6.40 3.06 15.03
CA VAL A 216 -6.03 4.20 15.89
C VAL A 216 -5.81 3.73 17.32
N LEU A 217 -6.74 2.95 17.91
CA LEU A 217 -6.61 2.42 19.28
C LEU A 217 -5.35 1.55 19.43
N VAL A 218 -5.08 0.68 18.49
CA VAL A 218 -3.89 -0.18 18.50
C VAL A 218 -2.61 0.62 18.33
N LYS A 219 -2.63 1.64 17.47
CA LYS A 219 -1.48 2.55 17.26
C LYS A 219 -1.19 3.39 18.50
N GLN A 220 -2.20 3.82 19.24
CA GLN A 220 -2.00 4.51 20.53
C GLN A 220 -1.17 3.67 21.50
N GLY A 221 -1.40 2.36 21.54
CA GLY A 221 -0.61 1.42 22.34
C GLY A 221 0.75 1.04 21.74
N THR A 222 1.03 1.45 20.50
CA THR A 222 2.27 1.09 19.80
C THR A 222 3.30 2.22 19.83
N ASP A 223 2.94 3.42 19.36
CA ASP A 223 3.87 4.55 19.18
C ASP A 223 3.20 5.93 19.32
N LEU A 224 1.93 5.98 19.66
CA LEU A 224 1.08 7.17 19.79
C LEU A 224 0.83 7.87 18.46
N GLN A 225 1.87 8.30 17.74
CA GLN A 225 1.78 9.10 16.52
C GLN A 225 3.03 8.99 15.66
N CYS A 226 2.90 9.34 14.39
CA CYS A 226 4.04 9.51 13.49
C CYS A 226 4.69 10.89 13.65
N ASN A 227 5.94 11.02 13.21
CA ASN A 227 6.71 12.25 13.26
C ASN A 227 5.94 13.42 12.61
N THR A 228 5.63 14.46 13.41
CA THR A 228 4.82 15.61 13.00
C THR A 228 5.53 16.47 11.96
N ILE A 229 6.84 16.71 12.13
CA ILE A 229 7.62 17.52 11.17
C ILE A 229 7.61 16.85 9.79
N ALA A 230 7.85 15.55 9.72
CA ALA A 230 7.83 14.82 8.45
C ALA A 230 6.48 14.94 7.74
N GLN A 231 5.38 14.81 8.48
CA GLN A 231 4.04 14.96 7.93
C GLN A 231 3.77 16.38 7.42
N MET A 232 4.14 17.39 8.20
CA MET A 232 3.97 18.80 7.81
C MET A 232 4.86 19.17 6.63
N THR A 233 6.09 18.66 6.58
CA THR A 233 7.00 18.87 5.44
C THR A 233 6.43 18.30 4.15
N ILE A 234 5.90 17.07 4.20
CA ILE A 234 5.24 16.47 3.02
C ILE A 234 4.02 17.30 2.62
N ALA A 235 3.14 17.64 3.55
CA ALA A 235 1.93 18.42 3.26
C ALA A 235 2.26 19.79 2.65
N GLU A 236 3.27 20.48 3.16
CA GLU A 236 3.66 21.78 2.65
C GLU A 236 4.36 21.66 1.26
N TYR A 237 5.13 20.58 1.04
CA TYR A 237 5.66 20.26 -0.29
C TYR A 237 4.54 20.06 -1.31
N LEU A 238 3.55 19.23 -0.98
CA LEU A 238 2.40 18.92 -1.84
C LEU A 238 1.54 20.14 -2.17
N LYS A 239 1.54 21.14 -1.30
CA LYS A 239 0.84 22.41 -1.52
C LYS A 239 1.59 23.36 -2.48
N ARG A 240 2.92 23.36 -2.42
CA ARG A 240 3.77 24.32 -3.15
C ARG A 240 4.34 23.77 -4.44
N TYR A 241 4.57 22.47 -4.49
CA TYR A 241 5.21 21.80 -5.62
C TYR A 241 4.27 20.76 -6.24
N ASP A 242 4.44 20.58 -7.53
CA ASP A 242 3.72 19.60 -8.32
C ASP A 242 4.40 18.22 -8.18
N ILE A 243 3.81 17.35 -7.36
CA ILE A 243 4.32 15.99 -7.12
C ILE A 243 4.29 15.14 -8.41
N ASP A 244 3.35 15.40 -9.33
CA ASP A 244 3.23 14.62 -10.57
C ASP A 244 4.42 14.87 -11.48
N LYS A 245 4.95 16.10 -11.51
CA LYS A 245 6.21 16.40 -12.21
C LYS A 245 7.42 15.67 -11.61
N HIS A 246 7.44 15.51 -10.29
CA HIS A 246 8.48 14.74 -9.62
C HIS A 246 8.36 13.26 -9.93
N ILE A 247 7.15 12.69 -9.83
CA ILE A 247 6.87 11.30 -10.18
C ILE A 247 7.22 11.00 -11.63
N ALA A 248 6.88 11.88 -12.58
CA ALA A 248 7.22 11.71 -13.98
C ALA A 248 8.74 11.60 -14.22
N LYS A 249 9.56 12.36 -13.47
CA LYS A 249 11.03 12.22 -13.53
C LYS A 249 11.51 10.86 -13.02
N ILE A 250 10.92 10.36 -11.93
CA ILE A 250 11.23 9.03 -11.37
C ILE A 250 10.85 7.95 -12.38
N VAL A 251 9.64 8.01 -12.92
CA VAL A 251 9.12 7.07 -13.93
C VAL A 251 10.05 6.97 -15.13
N GLU A 252 10.53 8.11 -15.66
CA GLU A 252 11.42 8.12 -16.81
C GLU A 252 12.78 7.43 -16.50
N VAL A 253 13.35 7.68 -15.32
CA VAL A 253 14.60 7.04 -14.88
C VAL A 253 14.39 5.53 -14.71
N TYR A 254 13.28 5.11 -14.10
CA TYR A 254 13.02 3.69 -13.83
C TYR A 254 12.63 2.93 -15.11
N ARG A 255 11.91 3.56 -16.03
CA ARG A 255 11.64 2.99 -17.36
C ARG A 255 12.95 2.65 -18.08
N LYS A 256 13.91 3.58 -18.09
CA LYS A 256 15.24 3.33 -18.71
C LYS A 256 15.97 2.17 -18.04
N ARG A 257 15.96 2.11 -16.71
CA ARG A 257 16.60 1.00 -15.97
C ARG A 257 15.93 -0.34 -16.24
N ARG A 258 14.59 -0.38 -16.27
CA ARG A 258 13.81 -1.56 -16.62
C ARG A 258 14.18 -2.04 -18.04
N ASN A 259 14.23 -1.15 -19.02
CA ASN A 259 14.55 -1.49 -20.40
C ASN A 259 15.96 -2.11 -20.51
N VAL A 260 16.96 -1.48 -19.90
CA VAL A 260 18.33 -2.02 -19.85
C VAL A 260 18.38 -3.40 -19.18
N ALA A 261 17.63 -3.60 -18.11
CA ALA A 261 17.55 -4.91 -17.43
C ALA A 261 16.94 -5.99 -18.36
N ILE A 262 15.83 -5.68 -19.03
CA ILE A 262 15.17 -6.61 -19.97
C ILE A 262 16.10 -6.94 -21.14
N GLU A 263 16.69 -5.93 -21.81
CA GLU A 263 17.64 -6.12 -22.90
C GLU A 263 18.84 -6.97 -22.48
N SER A 264 19.31 -6.80 -21.24
CA SER A 264 20.42 -7.58 -20.70
C SER A 264 20.02 -9.04 -20.45
N ILE A 265 18.81 -9.28 -19.93
CA ILE A 265 18.30 -10.65 -19.77
C ILE A 265 18.17 -11.32 -21.14
N GLU A 266 17.54 -10.67 -22.11
CA GLU A 266 17.37 -11.21 -23.47
C GLU A 266 18.70 -11.51 -24.17
N ARG A 267 19.72 -10.71 -23.89
CA ARG A 267 21.04 -10.85 -24.54
C ARG A 267 21.93 -11.90 -23.89
N TYR A 268 21.87 -12.07 -22.59
CA TYR A 268 22.88 -12.85 -21.85
C TYR A 268 22.33 -14.07 -21.14
N PHE A 269 21.02 -14.21 -20.98
CA PHE A 269 20.44 -15.39 -20.36
C PHE A 269 19.99 -16.40 -21.41
N PRO A 270 20.00 -17.70 -21.08
CA PRO A 270 19.47 -18.72 -21.97
C PRO A 270 17.97 -18.55 -22.23
N ASP A 271 17.49 -18.92 -23.43
CA ASP A 271 16.07 -18.86 -23.82
C ASP A 271 15.13 -19.69 -22.92
N THR A 272 15.69 -20.59 -22.10
CA THR A 272 14.95 -21.40 -21.13
C THR A 272 14.52 -20.61 -19.89
N ILE A 273 15.11 -19.42 -19.66
CA ILE A 273 14.78 -18.59 -18.51
C ILE A 273 13.49 -17.81 -18.79
N LYS A 274 12.51 -17.99 -17.90
CA LYS A 274 11.29 -17.20 -17.89
C LYS A 274 11.44 -15.99 -16.99
N PHE A 275 11.00 -14.83 -17.44
CA PHE A 275 11.01 -13.59 -16.68
C PHE A 275 9.78 -12.74 -16.98
N THR A 276 9.41 -11.88 -16.07
CA THR A 276 8.31 -10.94 -16.25
C THR A 276 8.78 -9.64 -16.89
N ARG A 277 7.87 -8.92 -17.54
CA ARG A 277 8.11 -7.59 -18.13
C ARG A 277 7.25 -6.56 -17.38
N PRO A 278 7.75 -6.00 -16.27
CA PRO A 278 6.96 -5.06 -15.48
C PRO A 278 6.58 -3.81 -16.28
N GLU A 279 5.32 -3.40 -16.15
CA GLU A 279 4.82 -2.15 -16.74
C GLU A 279 5.07 -0.93 -15.84
N GLY A 280 5.64 -1.16 -14.65
CA GLY A 280 5.91 -0.14 -13.63
C GLY A 280 6.60 -0.71 -12.40
N GLY A 281 6.75 0.14 -11.35
CA GLY A 281 7.32 -0.24 -10.07
C GLY A 281 8.75 0.23 -9.82
#